data_8df082db20344c24856e78cf46d961e6
#
_entry.id   8df082db20344c24856e78cf46d961e6
#
_cell.length_a   1.000
_cell.length_b   1.000
_cell.length_c   1.000
_cell.angle_alpha   90.00
_cell.angle_beta   90.00
_cell.angle_gamma   90.00
#
_symmetry.space_group_name_H-M   'P 1'
#
loop_
_entity.id
_entity.type
_entity.pdbx_description
1 polymer ?
#
loop_
_entity_poly.entity_id
_entity_poly.type
_entity_poly.pdbx_seq_one_letter_code
_entity_poly.pdbx_strand_id
1 'polypeptide(L)'
;VHWKLTGKRVLGIGDAAGMFPIDTTKADYNQEMVDKFDELVAPYGFSWKLRDIMPKALVAGEDAGVLTEEGAKLLDVTGKLKAGIPMCPPEGDAGTGMVATNSVAVRTGNVSAGTSVFAMIVLEKELSRPYKEIDMVTTPSGHLVAMAHSNNCTSDLNAWVNVFKEFAEAMGMEVDMNKMFGTL
;
A
#
# COMPACT_ATOMS: atom_id res chain seq x y z
N VAL A 1 12.46 -6.58 2.42
CA VAL A 1 12.79 -6.77 3.86
C VAL A 1 12.36 -8.16 4.32
N HIS A 2 11.08 -8.54 4.20
CA HIS A 2 10.49 -9.79 4.70
C HIS A 2 11.31 -11.04 4.32
N TRP A 3 11.64 -11.18 3.04
CA TRP A 3 12.47 -12.31 2.56
C TRP A 3 13.82 -12.45 3.29
N LYS A 4 14.47 -11.34 3.63
CA LYS A 4 15.75 -11.36 4.39
C LYS A 4 15.56 -11.80 5.84
N LEU A 5 14.38 -11.59 6.39
CA LEU A 5 14.07 -11.93 7.78
C LEU A 5 13.57 -13.37 7.95
N THR A 6 12.88 -13.89 6.92
CA THR A 6 12.15 -15.17 7.04
C THR A 6 12.62 -16.25 6.04
N GLY A 7 13.39 -15.87 5.02
CA GLY A 7 13.71 -16.75 3.88
C GLY A 7 12.55 -16.98 2.92
N LYS A 8 11.32 -16.49 3.21
CA LYS A 8 10.14 -16.66 2.35
C LYS A 8 9.92 -15.45 1.44
N ARG A 9 9.69 -15.72 0.14
CA ARG A 9 9.35 -14.70 -0.87
C ARG A 9 7.83 -14.57 -0.95
N VAL A 10 7.25 -13.81 -0.04
CA VAL A 10 5.82 -13.55 0.04
C VAL A 10 5.57 -12.04 0.13
N LEU A 11 4.37 -11.62 -0.25
CA LEU A 11 3.90 -10.24 -0.19
C LEU A 11 2.44 -10.24 0.22
N GLY A 12 2.02 -9.26 0.99
CA GLY A 12 0.61 -9.05 1.28
C GLY A 12 -0.15 -8.70 0.00
N ILE A 13 -1.40 -9.15 -0.08
CA ILE A 13 -2.20 -9.02 -1.29
C ILE A 13 -2.48 -7.56 -1.66
N GLY A 14 -2.52 -6.65 -0.67
CA GLY A 14 -2.65 -5.21 -0.91
C GLY A 14 -1.46 -4.65 -1.69
N ASP A 15 -0.25 -4.95 -1.26
CA ASP A 15 0.97 -4.56 -1.98
C ASP A 15 1.13 -5.32 -3.30
N ALA A 16 0.74 -6.59 -3.35
CA ALA A 16 0.77 -7.40 -4.57
C ALA A 16 -0.14 -6.80 -5.66
N ALA A 17 -1.30 -6.23 -5.27
CA ALA A 17 -2.21 -5.53 -6.17
C ALA A 17 -1.57 -4.28 -6.80
N GLY A 18 -0.67 -3.61 -6.09
CA GLY A 18 0.12 -2.49 -6.62
C GLY A 18 1.23 -2.92 -7.59
N MET A 19 1.63 -4.20 -7.57
CA MET A 19 2.64 -4.74 -8.49
C MET A 19 2.02 -5.27 -9.79
N PHE A 20 0.90 -5.99 -9.69
CA PHE A 20 0.25 -6.63 -10.82
C PHE A 20 -1.23 -6.92 -10.51
N PRO A 21 -2.13 -6.96 -11.53
CA PRO A 21 -3.56 -7.20 -11.32
C PRO A 21 -3.84 -8.48 -10.52
N ILE A 22 -4.75 -8.37 -9.54
CA ILE A 22 -5.20 -9.46 -8.67
C ILE A 22 -6.56 -9.98 -9.14
N ASP A 23 -6.72 -11.30 -9.13
CA ASP A 23 -8.02 -11.97 -9.13
C ASP A 23 -8.48 -12.14 -7.68
N THR A 24 -9.41 -11.30 -7.25
CA THR A 24 -9.90 -11.29 -5.85
C THR A 24 -10.67 -12.56 -5.48
N THR A 25 -11.17 -13.31 -6.48
CA THR A 25 -11.87 -14.58 -6.24
C THR A 25 -10.91 -15.71 -5.88
N LYS A 26 -9.66 -15.61 -6.33
CA LYS A 26 -8.58 -16.59 -6.09
C LYS A 26 -7.58 -16.11 -5.04
N ALA A 27 -7.66 -14.83 -4.65
CA ALA A 27 -6.67 -14.15 -3.81
C ALA A 27 -5.23 -14.33 -4.34
N ASP A 28 -5.06 -14.24 -5.66
CA ASP A 28 -3.77 -14.39 -6.36
C ASP A 28 -3.74 -13.48 -7.60
N TYR A 29 -2.59 -13.38 -8.23
CA TYR A 29 -2.43 -12.63 -9.47
C TYR A 29 -3.37 -13.16 -10.56
N ASN A 30 -3.92 -12.25 -11.36
CA ASN A 30 -4.79 -12.57 -12.47
C ASN A 30 -4.03 -13.34 -13.54
N GLN A 31 -4.34 -14.64 -13.70
CA GLN A 31 -3.59 -15.53 -14.57
C GLN A 31 -3.70 -15.13 -16.05
N GLU A 32 -4.84 -14.64 -16.50
CA GLU A 32 -5.00 -14.17 -17.89
C GLU A 32 -4.04 -13.01 -18.19
N MET A 33 -3.87 -12.09 -17.25
CA MET A 33 -2.94 -10.97 -17.39
C MET A 33 -1.48 -11.42 -17.32
N VAL A 34 -1.17 -12.42 -16.48
CA VAL A 34 0.16 -13.05 -16.43
C VAL A 34 0.51 -13.69 -17.76
N ASP A 35 -0.41 -14.46 -18.34
CA ASP A 35 -0.19 -15.11 -19.64
C ASP A 35 0.03 -14.07 -20.75
N LYS A 36 -0.79 -13.02 -20.81
CA LYS A 36 -0.62 -11.91 -21.75
C LYS A 36 0.72 -11.19 -21.59
N PHE A 37 1.18 -10.99 -20.36
CA PHE A 37 2.49 -10.40 -20.11
C PHE A 37 3.61 -11.31 -20.62
N ASP A 38 3.56 -12.61 -20.32
CA ASP A 38 4.55 -13.58 -20.78
C ASP A 38 4.60 -13.67 -22.32
N GLU A 39 3.45 -13.60 -22.99
CA GLU A 39 3.36 -13.50 -24.46
C GLU A 39 4.01 -12.20 -24.97
N LEU A 40 3.72 -11.06 -24.34
CA LEU A 40 4.26 -9.76 -24.72
C LEU A 40 5.79 -9.72 -24.64
N VAL A 41 6.37 -10.35 -23.64
CA VAL A 41 7.83 -10.34 -23.42
C VAL A 41 8.56 -11.51 -24.09
N ALA A 42 7.85 -12.51 -24.65
CA ALA A 42 8.44 -13.68 -25.29
C ALA A 42 9.49 -13.34 -26.38
N PRO A 43 9.30 -12.30 -27.23
CA PRO A 43 10.29 -11.93 -28.24
C PRO A 43 11.66 -11.50 -27.69
N TYR A 44 11.70 -11.11 -26.40
CA TYR A 44 12.96 -10.69 -25.75
C TYR A 44 13.82 -11.86 -25.25
N GLY A 45 13.29 -13.09 -25.28
CA GLY A 45 14.03 -14.32 -24.97
C GLY A 45 14.46 -14.45 -23.50
N PHE A 46 13.69 -13.91 -22.56
CA PHE A 46 13.96 -14.09 -21.13
C PHE A 46 13.86 -15.57 -20.74
N SER A 47 14.77 -16.02 -19.86
CA SER A 47 14.81 -17.39 -19.33
C SER A 47 13.77 -17.64 -18.21
N TRP A 48 13.04 -16.62 -17.80
CA TRP A 48 12.03 -16.64 -16.72
C TRP A 48 10.67 -16.23 -17.26
N LYS A 49 9.64 -16.68 -16.58
CA LYS A 49 8.27 -16.19 -16.70
C LYS A 49 7.92 -15.28 -15.52
N LEU A 50 6.88 -14.47 -15.68
CA LEU A 50 6.47 -13.53 -14.65
C LEU A 50 6.27 -14.21 -13.29
N ARG A 51 5.60 -15.33 -13.24
CA ARG A 51 5.35 -16.09 -12.00
C ARG A 51 6.61 -16.61 -11.30
N ASP A 52 7.70 -16.82 -12.03
CA ASP A 52 8.97 -17.28 -11.45
C ASP A 52 9.65 -16.20 -10.59
N ILE A 53 9.40 -14.94 -10.92
CA ILE A 53 10.04 -13.79 -10.27
C ILE A 53 9.14 -13.07 -9.27
N MET A 54 7.81 -13.21 -9.37
CA MET A 54 6.88 -12.59 -8.45
C MET A 54 6.85 -13.31 -7.09
N PRO A 55 6.69 -12.57 -5.98
CA PRO A 55 6.42 -13.16 -4.68
C PRO A 55 5.04 -13.82 -4.66
N LYS A 56 4.82 -14.81 -3.80
CA LYS A 56 3.48 -15.34 -3.54
C LYS A 56 2.65 -14.27 -2.83
N ALA A 57 1.45 -13.99 -3.34
CA ALA A 57 0.49 -13.12 -2.65
C ALA A 57 -0.16 -13.89 -1.49
N LEU A 58 -0.34 -13.23 -0.35
CA LEU A 58 -0.99 -13.76 0.85
C LEU A 58 -1.98 -12.73 1.39
N VAL A 59 -3.12 -13.19 1.89
CA VAL A 59 -4.05 -12.33 2.62
C VAL A 59 -3.63 -12.16 4.08
N ALA A 60 -4.10 -11.09 4.71
CA ALA A 60 -3.83 -10.84 6.13
C ALA A 60 -4.30 -12.02 6.99
N GLY A 61 -3.43 -12.46 7.90
CA GLY A 61 -3.68 -13.61 8.78
C GLY A 61 -3.12 -14.94 8.27
N GLU A 62 -2.68 -15.03 7.02
CA GLU A 62 -1.99 -16.22 6.52
C GLU A 62 -0.55 -16.32 7.05
N ASP A 63 -0.02 -17.54 7.07
CA ASP A 63 1.36 -17.80 7.50
C ASP A 63 2.38 -17.27 6.48
N ALA A 64 3.08 -16.22 6.86
CA ALA A 64 4.19 -15.67 6.10
C ALA A 64 5.57 -16.16 6.56
N GLY A 65 5.62 -17.14 7.45
CA GLY A 65 6.83 -17.73 8.02
C GLY A 65 7.18 -17.19 9.39
N VAL A 66 8.39 -17.50 9.80
CA VAL A 66 8.93 -17.09 11.11
C VAL A 66 10.23 -16.34 10.92
N LEU A 67 10.56 -15.49 11.88
CA LEU A 67 11.87 -14.85 11.95
C LEU A 67 12.96 -15.91 12.07
N THR A 68 13.93 -15.89 11.16
CA THR A 68 15.09 -16.79 11.19
C THR A 68 16.15 -16.32 12.20
N GLU A 69 17.14 -17.18 12.51
CA GLU A 69 18.28 -16.77 13.33
C GLU A 69 19.10 -15.64 12.66
N GLU A 70 19.27 -15.72 11.33
CA GLU A 70 19.95 -14.70 10.54
C GLU A 70 19.14 -13.40 10.55
N GLY A 71 17.82 -13.49 10.41
CA GLY A 71 16.93 -12.34 10.49
C GLY A 71 16.97 -11.68 11.87
N ALA A 72 16.94 -12.47 12.93
CA ALA A 72 17.07 -11.95 14.30
C ALA A 72 18.40 -11.22 14.52
N LYS A 73 19.51 -11.80 14.08
CA LYS A 73 20.86 -11.17 14.16
C LYS A 73 20.95 -9.89 13.34
N LEU A 74 20.27 -9.84 12.20
CA LEU A 74 20.25 -8.64 11.34
C LEU A 74 19.54 -7.47 12.02
N LEU A 75 18.47 -7.75 12.79
CA LEU A 75 17.66 -6.72 13.47
C LEU A 75 18.23 -6.32 14.83
N ASP A 76 18.86 -7.27 15.53
CA ASP A 76 19.33 -7.08 16.90
C ASP A 76 20.72 -7.71 17.12
N VAL A 77 21.71 -6.85 17.08
CA VAL A 77 23.12 -7.25 17.36
C VAL A 77 23.35 -7.61 18.83
N THR A 78 22.44 -7.27 19.74
CA THR A 78 22.56 -7.60 21.17
C THR A 78 22.19 -9.04 21.50
N GLY A 79 21.55 -9.75 20.56
CA GLY A 79 21.13 -11.14 20.69
C GLY A 79 19.93 -11.39 21.63
N LYS A 80 19.22 -10.33 22.01
CA LYS A 80 17.99 -10.43 22.81
C LYS A 80 16.80 -10.90 21.99
N LEU A 81 16.71 -10.47 20.71
CA LEU A 81 15.69 -10.93 19.79
C LEU A 81 15.94 -12.39 19.41
N LYS A 82 14.94 -13.24 19.57
CA LYS A 82 15.02 -14.66 19.26
C LYS A 82 14.32 -15.02 17.96
N ALA A 83 14.84 -15.99 17.25
CA ALA A 83 14.18 -16.60 16.10
C ALA A 83 12.87 -17.31 16.50
N GLY A 84 12.06 -17.66 15.50
CA GLY A 84 10.80 -18.39 15.68
C GLY A 84 9.57 -17.52 15.88
N ILE A 85 9.71 -16.19 15.89
CA ILE A 85 8.56 -15.27 16.00
C ILE A 85 7.76 -15.35 14.69
N PRO A 86 6.44 -15.63 14.75
CA PRO A 86 5.58 -15.63 13.57
C PRO A 86 5.57 -14.27 12.88
N MET A 87 5.63 -14.29 11.56
CA MET A 87 5.60 -13.09 10.72
C MET A 87 4.31 -13.04 9.90
N CYS A 88 3.65 -11.89 9.89
CA CYS A 88 2.50 -11.65 9.03
C CYS A 88 2.93 -11.36 7.58
N PRO A 89 2.02 -11.50 6.60
CA PRO A 89 2.25 -11.00 5.25
C PRO A 89 2.64 -9.51 5.29
N PRO A 90 3.73 -9.12 4.62
CA PRO A 90 4.15 -7.71 4.61
C PRO A 90 3.20 -6.88 3.75
N GLU A 91 2.67 -5.81 4.33
CA GLU A 91 1.77 -4.86 3.68
C GLU A 91 2.34 -3.44 3.77
N GLY A 92 1.98 -2.60 2.82
CA GLY A 92 2.29 -1.18 2.83
C GLY A 92 1.41 -0.37 3.77
N ASP A 93 1.74 0.91 3.89
CA ASP A 93 1.05 1.87 4.76
C ASP A 93 -0.40 2.13 4.32
N ALA A 94 -0.70 2.10 3.02
CA ALA A 94 -2.06 2.25 2.50
C ALA A 94 -3.00 1.14 3.01
N GLY A 95 -2.61 -0.12 2.85
CA GLY A 95 -3.40 -1.26 3.32
C GLY A 95 -3.50 -1.32 4.84
N THR A 96 -2.40 -1.12 5.55
CA THR A 96 -2.40 -1.08 7.02
C THR A 96 -3.18 0.12 7.56
N GLY A 97 -3.20 1.26 6.85
CA GLY A 97 -4.04 2.42 7.17
C GLY A 97 -5.54 2.10 7.08
N MET A 98 -5.96 1.29 6.10
CA MET A 98 -7.35 0.81 6.02
C MET A 98 -7.71 -0.08 7.22
N VAL A 99 -6.80 -0.93 7.68
CA VAL A 99 -7.00 -1.74 8.90
C VAL A 99 -7.09 -0.84 10.12
N ALA A 100 -6.17 0.11 10.28
CA ALA A 100 -6.12 1.01 11.42
C ALA A 100 -7.36 1.89 11.57
N THR A 101 -8.00 2.25 10.45
CA THR A 101 -9.24 3.04 10.41
C THR A 101 -10.51 2.20 10.36
N ASN A 102 -10.40 0.87 10.48
CA ASN A 102 -11.51 -0.09 10.37
C ASN A 102 -12.31 0.09 9.06
N SER A 103 -11.62 0.32 7.96
CA SER A 103 -12.21 0.59 6.63
C SER A 103 -11.90 -0.50 5.61
N VAL A 104 -11.88 -1.77 6.03
CA VAL A 104 -11.64 -2.94 5.17
C VAL A 104 -12.92 -3.64 4.72
N ALA A 105 -14.08 -3.29 5.28
CA ALA A 105 -15.36 -3.84 4.89
C ALA A 105 -15.89 -3.19 3.61
N VAL A 106 -16.69 -3.94 2.84
CA VAL A 106 -17.39 -3.41 1.66
C VAL A 106 -18.17 -2.15 2.00
N ARG A 107 -18.16 -1.14 1.14
CA ARG A 107 -18.77 0.19 1.31
C ARG A 107 -18.13 1.04 2.41
N THR A 108 -16.99 0.68 2.93
CA THR A 108 -16.17 1.56 3.76
C THR A 108 -15.00 2.10 2.96
N GLY A 109 -14.32 3.06 3.51
CA GLY A 109 -13.15 3.64 2.88
C GLY A 109 -12.39 4.54 3.84
N ASN A 110 -11.21 4.95 3.43
CA ASN A 110 -10.42 5.92 4.16
C ASN A 110 -9.71 6.89 3.21
N VAL A 111 -9.24 7.97 3.79
CA VAL A 111 -8.35 8.91 3.11
C VAL A 111 -7.05 8.95 3.91
N SER A 112 -5.95 8.59 3.25
CA SER A 112 -4.61 8.74 3.78
C SER A 112 -4.03 10.04 3.21
N ALA A 113 -3.78 11.02 4.07
CA ALA A 113 -3.31 12.35 3.70
C ALA A 113 -1.91 12.59 4.28
N GLY A 114 -0.91 12.48 3.42
CA GLY A 114 0.48 12.76 3.74
C GLY A 114 1.09 13.73 2.74
N THR A 115 2.26 13.44 2.21
CA THR A 115 2.85 14.15 1.07
C THR A 115 1.96 14.01 -0.16
N SER A 116 1.47 12.79 -0.39
CA SER A 116 0.40 12.45 -1.35
C SER A 116 -0.91 12.21 -0.59
N VAL A 117 -2.03 12.16 -1.32
CA VAL A 117 -3.31 11.72 -0.79
C VAL A 117 -3.82 10.51 -1.56
N PHE A 118 -4.30 9.50 -0.82
CA PHE A 118 -4.98 8.33 -1.33
C PHE A 118 -6.40 8.29 -0.78
N ALA A 119 -7.39 8.36 -1.65
CA ALA A 119 -8.78 8.11 -1.29
C ALA A 119 -9.14 6.70 -1.73
N MET A 120 -9.43 5.81 -0.78
CA MET A 120 -9.66 4.39 -1.00
C MET A 120 -11.06 4.01 -0.57
N ILE A 121 -11.79 3.29 -1.43
CA ILE A 121 -13.14 2.80 -1.16
C ILE A 121 -13.21 1.32 -1.49
N VAL A 122 -13.65 0.50 -0.52
CA VAL A 122 -13.87 -0.93 -0.71
C VAL A 122 -15.13 -1.15 -1.53
N LEU A 123 -14.97 -1.73 -2.71
CA LEU A 123 -16.05 -1.92 -3.67
C LEU A 123 -16.87 -3.16 -3.36
N GLU A 124 -18.16 -3.08 -3.69
CA GLU A 124 -19.11 -4.19 -3.63
C GLU A 124 -19.02 -5.07 -4.88
N LYS A 125 -18.60 -4.50 -6.00
CA LYS A 125 -18.43 -5.16 -7.30
C LYS A 125 -17.38 -4.43 -8.12
N GLU A 126 -16.88 -5.10 -9.15
CA GLU A 126 -15.96 -4.50 -10.10
C GLU A 126 -16.53 -3.26 -10.78
N LEU A 127 -15.67 -2.36 -11.20
CA LEU A 127 -16.04 -1.20 -12.02
C LEU A 127 -16.51 -1.69 -13.40
N SER A 128 -17.49 -1.00 -13.98
CA SER A 128 -18.09 -1.36 -15.28
C SER A 128 -17.10 -1.20 -16.46
N ARG A 129 -16.03 -0.44 -16.26
CA ARG A 129 -14.95 -0.21 -17.23
C ARG A 129 -13.71 0.32 -16.49
N PRO A 130 -12.52 0.27 -17.09
CA PRO A 130 -11.35 0.98 -16.58
C PRO A 130 -11.56 2.50 -16.58
N TYR A 131 -11.08 3.16 -15.55
CA TYR A 131 -10.99 4.62 -15.42
C TYR A 131 -9.52 4.98 -15.20
N LYS A 132 -9.01 5.97 -15.92
CA LYS A 132 -7.59 6.36 -15.85
C LYS A 132 -7.19 7.00 -14.53
N GLU A 133 -8.19 7.55 -13.82
CA GLU A 133 -8.02 8.26 -12.56
C GLU A 133 -8.14 7.33 -11.34
N ILE A 134 -8.43 6.04 -11.56
CA ILE A 134 -8.67 5.07 -10.49
C ILE A 134 -7.74 3.88 -10.66
N ASP A 135 -6.94 3.64 -9.67
CA ASP A 135 -6.15 2.43 -9.53
C ASP A 135 -6.96 1.36 -8.79
N MET A 136 -6.91 0.15 -9.33
CA MET A 136 -7.59 -0.98 -8.71
C MET A 136 -6.58 -1.75 -7.86
N VAL A 137 -6.80 -1.71 -6.55
CA VAL A 137 -5.97 -2.42 -5.56
C VAL A 137 -6.85 -3.30 -4.68
N THR A 138 -6.30 -3.89 -3.62
CA THR A 138 -7.08 -4.67 -2.66
C THR A 138 -6.82 -4.21 -1.23
N THR A 139 -7.77 -4.52 -0.34
CA THR A 139 -7.51 -4.50 1.10
C THR A 139 -6.53 -5.62 1.46
N PRO A 140 -5.86 -5.58 2.63
CA PRO A 140 -5.07 -6.71 3.13
C PRO A 140 -5.85 -8.02 3.27
N SER A 141 -7.18 -7.96 3.36
CA SER A 141 -8.08 -9.13 3.38
C SER A 141 -8.54 -9.59 1.98
N GLY A 142 -8.06 -8.94 0.91
CA GLY A 142 -8.32 -9.34 -0.47
C GLY A 142 -9.59 -8.76 -1.10
N HIS A 143 -10.30 -7.82 -0.43
CA HIS A 143 -11.44 -7.14 -1.04
C HIS A 143 -10.98 -6.07 -2.03
N LEU A 144 -11.73 -5.93 -3.12
CA LEU A 144 -11.45 -4.97 -4.18
C LEU A 144 -11.59 -3.52 -3.69
N VAL A 145 -10.62 -2.68 -4.01
CA VAL A 145 -10.58 -1.26 -3.63
C VAL A 145 -10.39 -0.40 -4.87
N ALA A 146 -11.22 0.62 -5.00
CA ALA A 146 -10.95 1.73 -5.91
C ALA A 146 -10.13 2.79 -5.17
N MET A 147 -8.98 3.15 -5.72
CA MET A 147 -8.07 4.14 -5.16
C MET A 147 -7.90 5.30 -6.12
N ALA A 148 -8.18 6.51 -5.66
CA ALA A 148 -7.77 7.74 -6.34
C ALA A 148 -6.54 8.31 -5.62
N HIS A 149 -5.48 8.58 -6.39
CA HIS A 149 -4.22 9.06 -5.89
C HIS A 149 -3.90 10.45 -6.44
N SER A 150 -3.46 11.34 -5.56
CA SER A 150 -2.86 12.63 -5.96
C SER A 150 -1.49 12.78 -5.31
N ASN A 151 -0.52 13.26 -6.09
CA ASN A 151 0.86 13.47 -5.62
C ASN A 151 1.00 14.68 -4.69
N ASN A 152 -0.01 15.54 -4.63
CA ASN A 152 -0.03 16.75 -3.83
C ASN A 152 -1.08 16.63 -2.72
N CYS A 153 -0.71 16.99 -1.50
CA CYS A 153 -1.63 17.08 -0.36
C CYS A 153 -1.14 18.09 0.66
N THR A 154 -0.29 17.69 1.60
CA THR A 154 0.15 18.57 2.69
C THR A 154 0.99 19.76 2.21
N SER A 155 1.73 19.62 1.12
CA SER A 155 2.47 20.73 0.51
C SER A 155 1.53 21.80 -0.05
N ASP A 156 0.45 21.42 -0.70
CA ASP A 156 -0.55 22.37 -1.23
C ASP A 156 -1.32 23.03 -0.09
N LEU A 157 -1.71 22.23 0.94
CA LEU A 157 -2.33 22.79 2.14
C LEU A 157 -1.41 23.83 2.79
N ASN A 158 -0.13 23.51 2.97
CA ASN A 158 0.84 24.44 3.55
C ASN A 158 1.02 25.70 2.68
N ALA A 159 1.00 25.59 1.36
CA ALA A 159 1.07 26.72 0.47
C ALA A 159 -0.12 27.67 0.66
N TRP A 160 -1.33 27.13 0.74
CA TRP A 160 -2.53 27.92 1.02
C TRP A 160 -2.50 28.58 2.40
N VAL A 161 -2.11 27.83 3.43
CA VAL A 161 -1.98 28.38 4.80
C VAL A 161 -0.95 29.50 4.84
N ASN A 162 0.16 29.36 4.11
CA ASN A 162 1.18 30.41 4.02
C ASN A 162 0.65 31.69 3.35
N VAL A 163 -0.22 31.59 2.34
CA VAL A 163 -0.86 32.77 1.74
C VAL A 163 -1.66 33.56 2.80
N PHE A 164 -2.44 32.86 3.65
CA PHE A 164 -3.19 33.52 4.72
C PHE A 164 -2.25 34.10 5.79
N LYS A 165 -1.16 33.41 6.11
CA LYS A 165 -0.13 33.92 7.02
C LYS A 165 0.48 35.22 6.49
N GLU A 166 0.97 35.21 5.25
CA GLU A 166 1.61 36.38 4.62
C GLU A 166 0.65 37.56 4.57
N PHE A 167 -0.63 37.35 4.27
CA PHE A 167 -1.64 38.38 4.30
C PHE A 167 -1.83 38.98 5.70
N ALA A 168 -1.94 38.13 6.72
CA ALA A 168 -2.10 38.56 8.11
C ALA A 168 -0.89 39.38 8.60
N GLU A 169 0.34 38.91 8.31
CA GLU A 169 1.58 39.59 8.64
C GLU A 169 1.69 40.96 7.92
N ALA A 170 1.29 41.03 6.64
CA ALA A 170 1.26 42.27 5.89
C ALA A 170 0.27 43.29 6.48
N MET A 171 -0.78 42.83 7.16
CA MET A 171 -1.74 43.64 7.87
C MET A 171 -1.27 44.00 9.32
N GLY A 172 -0.05 43.59 9.70
CA GLY A 172 0.54 43.89 11.01
C GLY A 172 0.06 42.98 12.12
N MET A 173 -0.50 41.82 11.83
CA MET A 173 -0.93 40.83 12.81
C MET A 173 0.21 39.84 13.12
N GLU A 174 0.38 39.46 14.39
CA GLU A 174 1.20 38.33 14.74
C GLU A 174 0.46 36.99 14.45
N VAL A 175 1.15 36.07 13.81
CA VAL A 175 0.55 34.78 13.39
C VAL A 175 1.11 33.64 14.23
N ASP A 176 0.24 32.99 15.00
CA ASP A 176 0.48 31.68 15.60
C ASP A 176 0.02 30.58 14.63
N MET A 177 0.96 29.82 14.09
CA MET A 177 0.68 28.75 13.11
C MET A 177 -0.19 27.64 13.69
N ASN A 178 -0.02 27.27 14.98
CA ASN A 178 -0.84 26.23 15.61
C ASN A 178 -2.31 26.68 15.70
N LYS A 179 -2.53 27.95 16.07
CA LYS A 179 -3.86 28.54 16.11
C LYS A 179 -4.45 28.64 14.70
N MET A 180 -3.65 28.97 13.70
CA MET A 180 -4.09 29.06 12.31
C MET A 180 -4.57 27.69 11.80
N PHE A 181 -3.77 26.63 11.95
CA PHE A 181 -4.17 25.27 11.59
C PHE A 181 -5.38 24.77 12.38
N GLY A 182 -5.53 25.14 13.62
CA GLY A 182 -6.69 24.78 14.44
C GLY A 182 -7.97 25.56 14.09
N THR A 183 -7.85 26.64 13.31
CA THR A 183 -9.00 27.47 12.88
C THR A 183 -9.52 27.04 11.49
N LEU A 184 -8.67 26.49 10.63
CA LEU A 184 -8.98 25.97 9.31
C LEU A 184 -9.59 24.56 9.39
#